data_b2c1ff309851a0b47d55d05c7d3efdc7
#
_entry.id   b2c1ff309851a0b47d55d05c7d3efdc7
#
_cell.length_a   1.000
_cell.length_b   1.000
_cell.length_c   1.000
_cell.angle_alpha   90.00
_cell.angle_beta   90.00
_cell.angle_gamma   90.00
#
_symmetry.space_group_name_H-M   'P 1'
#
loop_
_entity.id
_entity.type
_entity.pdbx_description
1 polymer ?
#
loop_
_entity_poly.entity_id
_entity_poly.type
_entity_poly.pdbx_seq_one_letter_code
_entity_poly.pdbx_strand_id
1 'polypeptide(L)'
;MIYRAQPAREGTRSGLIVLAATNRVDMLDRALLRPGRFDRQITVTLPDRFGREAILRVHMRRTPLHDDVRLDTLARLTIGMSGAELANLVNEAALCSARRNLDALTRECFEEALVRVQLGAQRPLVMSEMDRRIIATHESGHALVAYYLPGADTVNCITILPYGQRLVGTQFTAEEDRYNYRRETLMARIAVGLGGRAAEELAFGPEGVTTGAEDDLRAVTAIAWRMITHWGMGKQVGAVFADYYEVESVALSNQAVARVEPPVQGKTTTLEHVFTSTMPRVRYISSPSMMAVIDGEVQRILDEGRNMAYLVLSEHYEQITHLVAVLMEQEQLDRAQFEAVIEGVTVPV
;
A
#
# COMPACT_ATOMS: atom_id res chain seq x y z
N MET A 1 20.57 -6.59 -0.20
CA MET A 1 21.75 -5.76 0.15
C MET A 1 23.01 -6.53 -0.20
N ILE A 2 23.91 -5.96 -1.00
CA ILE A 2 25.12 -6.64 -1.50
C ILE A 2 26.33 -5.91 -0.93
N TYR A 3 27.27 -6.65 -0.34
CA TYR A 3 28.46 -6.10 0.30
C TYR A 3 29.73 -6.62 -0.36
N ARG A 4 30.75 -5.77 -0.47
CA ARG A 4 32.09 -6.13 -0.91
C ARG A 4 33.06 -5.98 0.26
N ALA A 5 33.78 -7.04 0.59
CA ALA A 5 34.92 -6.98 1.52
C ALA A 5 36.19 -6.60 0.75
N GLN A 6 36.99 -5.69 1.30
CA GLN A 6 38.34 -5.43 0.78
C GLN A 6 39.28 -6.57 1.14
N PRO A 7 40.25 -6.93 0.28
CA PRO A 7 41.25 -7.94 0.61
C PRO A 7 42.11 -7.48 1.78
N ALA A 8 42.39 -8.43 2.69
CA ALA A 8 43.32 -8.23 3.77
C ALA A 8 44.72 -7.91 3.23
N ARG A 9 45.42 -7.06 3.95
CA ARG A 9 46.83 -6.60 3.86
C ARG A 9 47.71 -7.25 2.80
N GLU A 10 48.59 -6.43 2.21
CA GLU A 10 49.67 -6.76 1.27
C GLU A 10 50.31 -8.12 1.54
N GLY A 11 50.20 -9.00 0.53
CA GLY A 11 50.87 -10.31 0.51
C GLY A 11 50.08 -11.49 -0.06
N THR A 12 48.75 -11.44 -0.01
CA THR A 12 47.92 -12.50 -0.58
C THR A 12 46.99 -11.96 -1.64
N ARG A 13 47.31 -12.22 -2.90
CA ARG A 13 46.47 -11.94 -4.07
C ARG A 13 45.28 -12.90 -4.14
N SER A 14 44.47 -13.00 -3.13
CA SER A 14 43.18 -13.68 -3.23
C SER A 14 42.09 -12.65 -3.43
N GLY A 15 41.64 -12.48 -4.67
CA GLY A 15 40.56 -11.61 -5.05
C GLY A 15 39.18 -12.18 -4.59
N LEU A 16 39.04 -12.46 -3.30
CA LEU A 16 37.80 -12.94 -2.72
C LEU A 16 36.84 -11.76 -2.56
N ILE A 17 35.68 -11.84 -3.22
CA ILE A 17 34.58 -10.93 -3.03
C ILE A 17 33.54 -11.63 -2.17
N VAL A 18 33.20 -11.06 -1.03
CA VAL A 18 32.15 -11.56 -0.14
C VAL A 18 30.88 -10.74 -0.37
N LEU A 19 29.79 -11.42 -0.72
CA LEU A 19 28.47 -10.85 -0.87
C LEU A 19 27.58 -11.42 0.23
N ALA A 20 26.83 -10.53 0.90
CA ALA A 20 25.81 -10.90 1.88
C ALA A 20 24.51 -10.18 1.57
N ALA A 21 23.37 -10.80 1.84
CA ALA A 21 22.06 -10.22 1.69
C ALA A 21 21.27 -10.36 2.99
N THR A 22 20.49 -9.34 3.33
CA THR A 22 19.60 -9.36 4.48
C THR A 22 18.39 -8.48 4.20
N ASN A 23 17.23 -8.85 4.72
CA ASN A 23 16.03 -8.01 4.74
C ASN A 23 16.02 -7.06 5.94
N ARG A 24 16.86 -7.33 6.96
CA ARG A 24 16.93 -6.57 8.22
C ARG A 24 18.34 -6.10 8.49
N VAL A 25 18.65 -4.90 8.04
CA VAL A 25 19.96 -4.27 8.27
C VAL A 25 20.12 -3.87 9.73
N ASP A 26 19.03 -3.54 10.40
CA ASP A 26 18.95 -3.18 11.81
C ASP A 26 19.43 -4.28 12.75
N MET A 27 19.32 -5.56 12.35
CA MET A 27 19.77 -6.73 13.11
C MET A 27 21.27 -7.06 12.94
N LEU A 28 21.95 -6.40 12.00
CA LEU A 28 23.37 -6.63 11.78
C LEU A 28 24.19 -5.89 12.83
N ASP A 29 25.24 -6.56 13.33
CA ASP A 29 26.24 -5.91 14.15
C ASP A 29 26.87 -4.73 13.39
N ARG A 30 26.79 -3.54 13.99
CA ARG A 30 27.39 -2.30 13.43
C ARG A 30 28.88 -2.46 13.11
N ALA A 31 29.59 -3.35 13.80
CA ALA A 31 30.97 -3.66 13.51
C ALA A 31 31.17 -4.24 12.11
N LEU A 32 30.19 -4.96 11.55
CA LEU A 32 30.25 -5.50 10.18
C LEU A 32 30.13 -4.40 9.12
N LEU A 33 29.49 -3.29 9.45
CA LEU A 33 29.22 -2.18 8.54
C LEU A 33 30.32 -1.12 8.53
N ARG A 34 31.41 -1.32 9.33
CA ARG A 34 32.55 -0.39 9.37
C ARG A 34 33.39 -0.49 8.09
N PRO A 35 34.05 0.63 7.66
CA PRO A 35 34.97 0.62 6.54
C PRO A 35 36.01 -0.49 6.63
N GLY A 36 36.29 -1.16 5.50
CA GLY A 36 37.21 -2.28 5.43
C GLY A 36 36.58 -3.65 5.71
N ARG A 37 35.26 -3.72 5.91
CA ARG A 37 34.47 -4.95 6.02
C ARG A 37 33.40 -4.94 4.93
N PHE A 38 32.11 -4.84 5.30
CA PHE A 38 31.03 -4.60 4.36
C PHE A 38 30.87 -3.09 4.15
N ASP A 39 31.72 -2.51 3.35
CA ASP A 39 31.82 -1.07 3.16
C ASP A 39 30.90 -0.52 2.05
N ARG A 40 30.35 -1.42 1.22
CA ARG A 40 29.36 -1.06 0.20
C ARG A 40 28.02 -1.67 0.50
N GLN A 41 27.03 -0.83 0.64
CA GLN A 41 25.65 -1.21 0.85
C GLN A 41 24.84 -0.83 -0.39
N ILE A 42 24.14 -1.81 -0.95
CA ILE A 42 23.23 -1.61 -2.08
C ILE A 42 21.82 -1.94 -1.59
N THR A 43 20.96 -0.95 -1.54
CA THR A 43 19.55 -1.14 -1.24
C THR A 43 18.83 -1.54 -2.52
N VAL A 44 18.20 -2.71 -2.52
CA VAL A 44 17.32 -3.14 -3.61
C VAL A 44 15.93 -2.63 -3.29
N THR A 45 15.47 -1.65 -4.06
CA THR A 45 14.12 -1.09 -3.96
C THR A 45 13.12 -1.93 -4.75
N LEU A 46 11.82 -1.67 -4.54
CA LEU A 46 10.78 -2.26 -5.38
C LEU A 46 11.01 -1.86 -6.85
N PRO A 47 10.76 -2.78 -7.80
CA PRO A 47 10.97 -2.51 -9.22
C PRO A 47 9.94 -1.51 -9.75
N ASP A 48 10.38 -0.63 -10.66
CA ASP A 48 9.50 0.18 -11.48
C ASP A 48 8.78 -0.69 -12.55
N ARG A 49 7.92 -0.08 -13.36
CA ARG A 49 7.15 -0.79 -14.39
C ARG A 49 8.04 -1.62 -15.33
N PHE A 50 9.16 -1.05 -15.80
CA PHE A 50 10.07 -1.76 -16.72
C PHE A 50 10.80 -2.89 -16.01
N GLY A 51 11.19 -2.68 -14.76
CA GLY A 51 11.77 -3.72 -13.90
C GLY A 51 10.78 -4.87 -13.66
N ARG A 52 9.50 -4.57 -13.39
CA ARG A 52 8.47 -5.61 -13.23
C ARG A 52 8.25 -6.41 -14.51
N GLU A 53 8.17 -5.73 -15.65
CA GLU A 53 8.07 -6.40 -16.96
C GLU A 53 9.26 -7.32 -17.22
N ALA A 54 10.49 -6.87 -16.93
CA ALA A 54 11.70 -7.67 -17.09
C ALA A 54 11.71 -8.88 -16.16
N ILE A 55 11.27 -8.72 -14.89
CA ILE A 55 11.17 -9.81 -13.92
C ILE A 55 10.12 -10.84 -14.37
N LEU A 56 8.93 -10.39 -14.77
CA LEU A 56 7.88 -11.26 -15.29
C LEU A 56 8.38 -12.06 -16.51
N ARG A 57 9.06 -11.39 -17.45
CA ARG A 57 9.66 -12.05 -18.63
C ARG A 57 10.65 -13.16 -18.27
N VAL A 58 11.45 -12.95 -17.23
CA VAL A 58 12.39 -13.96 -16.72
C VAL A 58 11.66 -15.18 -16.18
N HIS A 59 10.64 -14.97 -15.34
CA HIS A 59 9.90 -16.06 -14.70
C HIS A 59 9.00 -16.82 -15.67
N MET A 60 8.48 -16.16 -16.72
CA MET A 60 7.65 -16.79 -17.77
C MET A 60 8.44 -17.43 -18.90
N ARG A 61 9.78 -17.33 -18.90
CA ARG A 61 10.62 -17.79 -20.02
C ARG A 61 10.43 -19.26 -20.40
N ARG A 62 10.04 -20.12 -19.45
CA ARG A 62 9.87 -21.57 -19.64
C ARG A 62 8.40 -22.01 -19.60
N THR A 63 7.49 -21.07 -19.60
CA THR A 63 6.06 -21.34 -19.46
C THR A 63 5.35 -20.93 -20.75
N PRO A 64 4.53 -21.78 -21.34
CA PRO A 64 3.74 -21.43 -22.52
C PRO A 64 2.73 -20.34 -22.15
N LEU A 65 2.69 -19.28 -22.94
CA LEU A 65 1.76 -18.16 -22.78
C LEU A 65 0.75 -18.17 -23.92
N HIS A 66 -0.51 -17.91 -23.60
CA HIS A 66 -1.53 -17.65 -24.59
C HIS A 66 -1.38 -16.24 -25.17
N ASP A 67 -1.86 -15.98 -26.37
CA ASP A 67 -1.68 -14.71 -27.10
C ASP A 67 -2.38 -13.51 -26.44
N ASP A 68 -3.34 -13.76 -25.54
CA ASP A 68 -4.05 -12.75 -24.76
C ASP A 68 -3.22 -12.17 -23.60
N VAL A 69 -2.09 -12.80 -23.24
CA VAL A 69 -1.23 -12.38 -22.14
C VAL A 69 -0.25 -11.30 -22.60
N ARG A 70 -0.43 -10.10 -22.09
CA ARG A 70 0.45 -8.96 -22.37
C ARG A 70 1.26 -8.57 -21.15
N LEU A 71 2.59 -8.67 -21.26
CA LEU A 71 3.52 -8.35 -20.16
C LEU A 71 3.44 -6.91 -19.70
N ASP A 72 3.22 -5.97 -20.63
CA ASP A 72 3.07 -4.55 -20.31
C ASP A 72 1.83 -4.29 -19.47
N THR A 73 0.72 -5.01 -19.74
CA THR A 73 -0.51 -4.94 -18.96
C THR A 73 -0.31 -5.55 -17.57
N LEU A 74 0.32 -6.72 -17.47
CA LEU A 74 0.63 -7.34 -16.18
C LEU A 74 1.56 -6.47 -15.35
N ALA A 75 2.56 -5.82 -15.95
CA ALA A 75 3.45 -4.90 -15.23
C ALA A 75 2.69 -3.67 -14.66
N ARG A 76 1.62 -3.22 -15.31
CA ARG A 76 0.74 -2.17 -14.76
C ARG A 76 -0.11 -2.67 -13.60
N LEU A 77 -0.67 -3.88 -13.70
CA LEU A 77 -1.52 -4.46 -12.67
C LEU A 77 -0.74 -4.88 -11.39
N THR A 78 0.59 -4.94 -11.46
CA THR A 78 1.47 -5.41 -10.39
C THR A 78 2.25 -4.29 -9.70
N ILE A 79 1.71 -3.07 -9.69
CA ILE A 79 2.33 -1.92 -9.01
C ILE A 79 2.58 -2.22 -7.55
N GLY A 80 3.79 -1.92 -7.06
CA GLY A 80 4.19 -2.15 -5.68
C GLY A 80 4.64 -3.57 -5.35
N MET A 81 4.57 -4.51 -6.29
CA MET A 81 5.03 -5.88 -6.06
C MET A 81 6.56 -5.99 -6.13
N SER A 82 7.10 -6.74 -5.19
CA SER A 82 8.50 -7.17 -5.18
C SER A 82 8.77 -8.26 -6.22
N GLY A 83 10.05 -8.52 -6.52
CA GLY A 83 10.42 -9.62 -7.41
C GLY A 83 9.93 -10.99 -6.94
N ALA A 84 9.86 -11.21 -5.63
CA ALA A 84 9.35 -12.45 -5.05
C ALA A 84 7.83 -12.60 -5.25
N GLU A 85 7.08 -11.52 -5.08
CA GLU A 85 5.62 -11.51 -5.32
C GLU A 85 5.30 -11.72 -6.80
N LEU A 86 6.08 -11.12 -7.71
CA LEU A 86 5.95 -11.36 -9.16
C LEU A 86 6.25 -12.81 -9.55
N ALA A 87 7.27 -13.42 -8.94
CA ALA A 87 7.57 -14.85 -9.13
C ALA A 87 6.41 -15.73 -8.64
N ASN A 88 5.86 -15.40 -7.46
CA ASN A 88 4.72 -16.10 -6.90
C ASN A 88 3.47 -15.94 -7.79
N LEU A 89 3.23 -14.75 -8.34
CA LEU A 89 2.14 -14.49 -9.29
C LEU A 89 2.20 -15.45 -10.51
N VAL A 90 3.38 -15.59 -11.11
CA VAL A 90 3.56 -16.51 -12.24
C VAL A 90 3.32 -17.96 -11.83
N ASN A 91 3.77 -18.35 -10.64
CA ASN A 91 3.55 -19.69 -10.10
C ASN A 91 2.06 -19.95 -9.83
N GLU A 92 1.33 -19.02 -9.22
CA GLU A 92 -0.12 -19.15 -8.98
C GLU A 92 -0.91 -19.19 -10.29
N ALA A 93 -0.53 -18.41 -11.31
CA ALA A 93 -1.13 -18.47 -12.63
C ALA A 93 -0.90 -19.86 -13.29
N ALA A 94 0.31 -20.43 -13.12
CA ALA A 94 0.60 -21.77 -13.61
C ALA A 94 -0.22 -22.85 -12.89
N LEU A 95 -0.41 -22.71 -11.59
CA LEU A 95 -1.29 -23.61 -10.82
C LEU A 95 -2.76 -23.49 -11.24
N CYS A 96 -3.21 -22.27 -11.58
CA CYS A 96 -4.54 -22.03 -12.12
C CYS A 96 -4.72 -22.75 -13.48
N SER A 97 -3.79 -22.54 -14.41
CA SER A 97 -3.79 -23.21 -15.72
C SER A 97 -3.82 -24.74 -15.59
N ALA A 98 -2.99 -25.30 -14.70
CA ALA A 98 -2.95 -26.74 -14.44
C ALA A 98 -4.27 -27.27 -13.88
N ARG A 99 -4.94 -26.56 -12.95
CA ARG A 99 -6.26 -26.95 -12.42
C ARG A 99 -7.36 -26.93 -13.48
N ARG A 100 -7.25 -26.02 -14.44
CA ARG A 100 -8.21 -25.89 -15.56
C ARG A 100 -7.86 -26.76 -16.75
N ASN A 101 -6.79 -27.57 -16.67
CA ASN A 101 -6.25 -28.39 -17.78
C ASN A 101 -5.99 -27.57 -19.06
N LEU A 102 -5.42 -26.37 -18.92
CA LEU A 102 -5.04 -25.51 -20.03
C LEU A 102 -3.57 -25.77 -20.42
N ASP A 103 -3.26 -25.73 -21.71
CA ASP A 103 -1.91 -25.95 -22.23
C ASP A 103 -1.01 -24.70 -22.12
N ALA A 104 -1.60 -23.54 -21.86
CA ALA A 104 -0.89 -22.26 -21.75
C ALA A 104 -1.52 -21.37 -20.65
N LEU A 105 -0.73 -20.42 -20.12
CA LEU A 105 -1.23 -19.41 -19.21
C LEU A 105 -2.08 -18.39 -19.96
N THR A 106 -3.31 -18.22 -19.55
CA THR A 106 -4.23 -17.22 -20.09
C THR A 106 -4.26 -15.97 -19.21
N ARG A 107 -4.81 -14.88 -19.76
CA ARG A 107 -5.07 -13.66 -19.02
C ARG A 107 -5.91 -13.91 -17.75
N GLU A 108 -6.96 -14.74 -17.86
CA GLU A 108 -7.82 -15.10 -16.73
C GLU A 108 -7.04 -15.79 -15.61
N CYS A 109 -6.06 -16.66 -15.94
CA CYS A 109 -5.22 -17.29 -14.93
C CYS A 109 -4.38 -16.27 -14.16
N PHE A 110 -3.91 -15.19 -14.80
CA PHE A 110 -3.20 -14.11 -14.14
C PHE A 110 -4.12 -13.24 -13.29
N GLU A 111 -5.33 -12.98 -13.75
CA GLU A 111 -6.34 -12.22 -12.97
C GLU A 111 -6.72 -12.98 -11.69
N GLU A 112 -7.00 -14.30 -11.78
CA GLU A 112 -7.22 -15.14 -10.59
C GLU A 112 -5.99 -15.19 -9.68
N ALA A 113 -4.80 -15.29 -10.25
CA ALA A 113 -3.56 -15.32 -9.50
C ALA A 113 -3.29 -13.98 -8.78
N LEU A 114 -3.59 -12.84 -9.40
CA LEU A 114 -3.49 -11.52 -8.78
C LEU A 114 -4.36 -11.41 -7.53
N VAL A 115 -5.63 -11.81 -7.64
CA VAL A 115 -6.56 -11.86 -6.51
C VAL A 115 -5.97 -12.72 -5.39
N ARG A 116 -5.48 -13.91 -5.74
CA ARG A 116 -4.92 -14.86 -4.75
C ARG A 116 -3.64 -14.36 -4.09
N VAL A 117 -2.74 -13.71 -4.82
CA VAL A 117 -1.48 -13.16 -4.27
C VAL A 117 -1.76 -11.97 -3.37
N GLN A 118 -2.71 -11.11 -3.73
CA GLN A 118 -3.04 -9.90 -2.99
C GLN A 118 -3.96 -10.15 -1.78
N LEU A 119 -4.97 -10.99 -1.93
CA LEU A 119 -5.97 -11.27 -0.89
C LEU A 119 -5.73 -12.59 -0.15
N GLY A 120 -4.93 -13.50 -0.71
CA GLY A 120 -4.72 -14.84 -0.18
C GLY A 120 -5.63 -15.90 -0.82
N ALA A 121 -5.64 -17.10 -0.29
CA ALA A 121 -6.52 -18.18 -0.78
C ALA A 121 -7.97 -17.93 -0.36
N GLN A 122 -8.90 -18.24 -1.25
CA GLN A 122 -10.33 -18.21 -0.92
C GLN A 122 -10.64 -19.16 0.24
N ARG A 123 -11.43 -18.68 1.20
CA ARG A 123 -11.85 -19.49 2.36
C ARG A 123 -13.33 -19.84 2.22
N PRO A 124 -13.69 -21.12 2.41
CA PRO A 124 -15.10 -21.50 2.50
C PRO A 124 -15.64 -20.98 3.85
N LEU A 125 -16.28 -19.84 3.86
CA LEU A 125 -16.99 -19.29 5.01
C LEU A 125 -18.48 -19.25 4.69
N VAL A 126 -19.28 -19.86 5.53
CA VAL A 126 -20.74 -19.77 5.42
C VAL A 126 -21.18 -18.47 6.10
N MET A 127 -21.57 -17.49 5.31
CA MET A 127 -22.09 -16.20 5.76
C MET A 127 -23.62 -16.20 5.67
N SER A 128 -24.29 -15.50 6.57
CA SER A 128 -25.71 -15.24 6.43
C SER A 128 -26.00 -14.37 5.21
N GLU A 129 -27.22 -14.43 4.67
CA GLU A 129 -27.63 -13.56 3.56
C GLU A 129 -27.54 -12.08 3.95
N MET A 130 -27.85 -11.76 5.21
CA MET A 130 -27.74 -10.40 5.73
C MET A 130 -26.29 -9.93 5.78
N ASP A 131 -25.35 -10.77 6.27
CA ASP A 131 -23.91 -10.43 6.27
C ASP A 131 -23.39 -10.21 4.86
N ARG A 132 -23.75 -11.09 3.91
CA ARG A 132 -23.38 -10.95 2.50
C ARG A 132 -23.89 -9.61 1.92
N ARG A 133 -25.12 -9.22 2.26
CA ARG A 133 -25.71 -7.95 1.81
C ARG A 133 -25.01 -6.74 2.42
N ILE A 134 -24.69 -6.79 3.71
CA ILE A 134 -23.93 -5.71 4.38
C ILE A 134 -22.57 -5.55 3.69
N ILE A 135 -21.86 -6.65 3.47
CA ILE A 135 -20.57 -6.68 2.80
C ILE A 135 -20.67 -6.12 1.37
N ALA A 136 -21.65 -6.61 0.60
CA ALA A 136 -21.86 -6.10 -0.77
C ALA A 136 -22.13 -4.59 -0.78
N THR A 137 -22.87 -4.07 0.19
CA THR A 137 -23.12 -2.63 0.34
C THR A 137 -21.84 -1.87 0.66
N HIS A 138 -21.03 -2.39 1.58
CA HIS A 138 -19.76 -1.83 1.98
C HIS A 138 -18.78 -1.73 0.79
N GLU A 139 -18.55 -2.83 0.09
CA GLU A 139 -17.65 -2.88 -1.06
C GLU A 139 -18.15 -2.03 -2.24
N SER A 140 -19.47 -2.00 -2.45
CA SER A 140 -20.09 -1.10 -3.44
C SER A 140 -19.82 0.36 -3.11
N GLY A 141 -19.81 0.71 -1.82
CA GLY A 141 -19.47 2.06 -1.37
C GLY A 141 -18.06 2.48 -1.74
N HIS A 142 -17.07 1.65 -1.50
CA HIS A 142 -15.70 1.89 -1.92
C HIS A 142 -15.57 2.05 -3.42
N ALA A 143 -16.19 1.14 -4.17
CA ALA A 143 -16.09 1.11 -5.63
C ALA A 143 -16.73 2.34 -6.28
N LEU A 144 -17.92 2.75 -5.84
CA LEU A 144 -18.61 3.92 -6.40
C LEU A 144 -17.89 5.22 -6.07
N VAL A 145 -17.41 5.39 -4.84
CA VAL A 145 -16.62 6.57 -4.48
C VAL A 145 -15.35 6.65 -5.33
N ALA A 146 -14.67 5.51 -5.57
CA ALA A 146 -13.49 5.48 -6.42
C ALA A 146 -13.81 5.80 -7.89
N TYR A 147 -14.94 5.33 -8.40
CA TYR A 147 -15.34 5.56 -9.79
C TYR A 147 -15.65 7.03 -10.08
N TYR A 148 -16.38 7.70 -9.18
CA TYR A 148 -16.84 9.06 -9.40
C TYR A 148 -15.89 10.14 -8.90
N LEU A 149 -14.94 9.80 -7.99
CA LEU A 149 -14.09 10.81 -7.38
C LEU A 149 -12.79 11.01 -8.18
N PRO A 150 -12.55 12.21 -8.73
CA PRO A 150 -11.31 12.50 -9.45
C PRO A 150 -10.07 12.27 -8.59
N GLY A 151 -9.06 11.64 -9.15
CA GLY A 151 -7.79 11.36 -8.47
C GLY A 151 -7.78 10.09 -7.60
N ALA A 152 -8.91 9.37 -7.52
CA ALA A 152 -8.96 8.04 -6.94
C ALA A 152 -8.25 7.00 -7.83
N ASP A 153 -7.82 5.91 -7.23
CA ASP A 153 -7.27 4.77 -7.98
C ASP A 153 -8.41 3.98 -8.63
N THR A 154 -8.14 3.37 -9.78
CA THR A 154 -9.17 2.66 -10.57
C THR A 154 -9.56 1.34 -9.91
N VAL A 155 -10.86 1.04 -9.88
CA VAL A 155 -11.39 -0.25 -9.43
C VAL A 155 -10.99 -1.34 -10.41
N ASN A 156 -10.36 -2.40 -9.92
CA ASN A 156 -9.95 -3.55 -10.70
C ASN A 156 -10.88 -4.76 -10.52
N CYS A 157 -11.28 -5.01 -9.27
CA CYS A 157 -12.16 -6.12 -8.92
C CYS A 157 -12.91 -5.79 -7.63
N ILE A 158 -14.15 -6.21 -7.55
CA ILE A 158 -14.98 -6.15 -6.34
C ILE A 158 -15.38 -7.58 -5.99
N THR A 159 -15.21 -7.99 -4.74
CA THR A 159 -15.60 -9.34 -4.31
C THR A 159 -16.18 -9.35 -2.91
N ILE A 160 -17.23 -10.15 -2.73
CA ILE A 160 -17.83 -10.46 -1.43
C ILE A 160 -17.38 -11.83 -0.91
N LEU A 161 -16.51 -12.52 -1.67
CA LEU A 161 -15.93 -13.79 -1.25
C LEU A 161 -14.81 -13.55 -0.24
N PRO A 162 -14.72 -14.34 0.81
CA PRO A 162 -13.65 -14.22 1.80
C PRO A 162 -12.33 -14.81 1.28
N TYR A 163 -11.25 -14.02 1.37
CA TYR A 163 -9.91 -14.41 0.99
C TYR A 163 -8.92 -14.23 2.15
N GLY A 164 -8.05 -15.21 2.37
CA GLY A 164 -6.96 -15.13 3.34
C GLY A 164 -7.44 -14.80 4.76
N GLN A 165 -6.92 -13.74 5.35
CA GLN A 165 -7.36 -13.21 6.64
C GLN A 165 -8.39 -12.08 6.49
N ARG A 166 -8.56 -11.55 5.29
CA ARG A 166 -9.60 -10.56 4.99
C ARG A 166 -10.89 -11.27 4.65
N LEU A 167 -12.00 -10.73 5.12
CA LEU A 167 -13.32 -11.30 4.82
C LEU A 167 -13.72 -11.02 3.36
N VAL A 168 -13.30 -9.88 2.79
CA VAL A 168 -13.74 -9.38 1.48
C VAL A 168 -12.81 -8.26 1.01
N GLY A 169 -12.99 -7.72 -0.19
CA GLY A 169 -12.26 -6.53 -0.61
C GLY A 169 -12.53 -6.04 -2.01
N THR A 170 -12.48 -4.73 -2.14
CA THR A 170 -12.38 -4.04 -3.43
C THR A 170 -10.90 -3.81 -3.74
N GLN A 171 -10.47 -4.23 -4.92
CA GLN A 171 -9.10 -4.03 -5.37
C GLN A 171 -9.00 -2.78 -6.21
N PHE A 172 -8.00 -1.96 -5.88
CA PHE A 172 -7.67 -0.76 -6.62
C PHE A 172 -6.31 -0.89 -7.30
N THR A 173 -6.21 -0.39 -8.51
CA THR A 173 -4.95 -0.34 -9.25
C THR A 173 -4.66 1.12 -9.59
N ALA A 174 -3.49 1.60 -9.19
CA ALA A 174 -3.01 2.90 -9.65
C ALA A 174 -2.73 2.83 -11.17
N GLU A 175 -3.04 3.87 -11.91
CA GLU A 175 -2.78 3.91 -13.36
C GLU A 175 -1.28 3.96 -13.68
N GLU A 176 -0.49 4.57 -12.78
CA GLU A 176 0.95 4.76 -12.92
C GLU A 176 1.69 4.55 -11.61
N ASP A 177 2.98 4.22 -11.69
CA ASP A 177 3.88 4.21 -10.53
C ASP A 177 4.06 5.66 -10.04
N ARG A 178 3.48 6.00 -8.89
CA ARG A 178 3.56 7.34 -8.29
C ARG A 178 4.54 7.34 -7.13
N TYR A 179 5.54 8.19 -7.22
CA TYR A 179 6.51 8.43 -6.14
C TYR A 179 6.06 9.58 -5.21
N ASN A 180 5.26 10.51 -5.73
CA ASN A 180 4.74 11.65 -4.99
C ASN A 180 3.22 11.71 -5.10
N TYR A 181 2.57 11.93 -3.97
CA TYR A 181 1.11 12.06 -3.89
C TYR A 181 0.73 13.50 -3.59
N ARG A 182 -0.18 14.06 -4.38
CA ARG A 182 -0.78 15.37 -4.11
C ARG A 182 -1.80 15.25 -2.98
N ARG A 183 -2.06 16.37 -2.28
CA ARG A 183 -3.10 16.42 -1.25
C ARG A 183 -4.46 15.93 -1.77
N GLU A 184 -4.84 16.34 -2.99
CA GLU A 184 -6.06 15.91 -3.66
C GLU A 184 -6.17 14.38 -3.76
N THR A 185 -5.15 13.70 -4.25
CA THR A 185 -5.09 12.24 -4.34
C THR A 185 -5.21 11.55 -2.97
N LEU A 186 -4.57 12.12 -1.94
CA LEU A 186 -4.68 11.59 -0.58
C LEU A 186 -6.08 11.77 0.00
N MET A 187 -6.72 12.91 -0.27
CA MET A 187 -8.12 13.15 0.11
C MET A 187 -9.07 12.19 -0.60
N ALA A 188 -8.85 11.93 -1.90
CA ALA A 188 -9.62 10.94 -2.64
C ALA A 188 -9.47 9.53 -2.03
N ARG A 189 -8.25 9.12 -1.66
CA ARG A 189 -8.01 7.84 -0.98
C ARG A 189 -8.70 7.74 0.37
N ILE A 190 -8.72 8.83 1.14
CA ILE A 190 -9.45 8.89 2.41
C ILE A 190 -10.95 8.75 2.16
N ALA A 191 -11.50 9.47 1.19
CA ALA A 191 -12.92 9.39 0.85
C ALA A 191 -13.31 7.98 0.36
N VAL A 192 -12.49 7.36 -0.50
CA VAL A 192 -12.69 5.97 -0.93
C VAL A 192 -12.66 5.03 0.27
N GLY A 193 -11.66 5.13 1.16
CA GLY A 193 -11.58 4.28 2.36
C GLY A 193 -12.73 4.48 3.35
N LEU A 194 -13.41 5.63 3.35
CA LEU A 194 -14.59 5.87 4.14
C LEU A 194 -15.91 5.52 3.41
N GLY A 195 -15.81 5.18 2.12
CA GLY A 195 -16.95 4.88 1.26
C GLY A 195 -17.79 3.70 1.73
N GLY A 196 -17.14 2.60 2.18
CA GLY A 196 -17.84 1.42 2.68
C GLY A 196 -18.73 1.74 3.89
N ARG A 197 -18.17 2.41 4.90
CA ARG A 197 -18.92 2.83 6.09
C ARG A 197 -20.04 3.82 5.74
N ALA A 198 -19.78 4.76 4.83
CA ALA A 198 -20.79 5.72 4.40
C ALA A 198 -21.95 5.05 3.65
N ALA A 199 -21.67 4.01 2.87
CA ALA A 199 -22.70 3.20 2.20
C ALA A 199 -23.54 2.40 3.20
N GLU A 200 -22.93 1.80 4.22
CA GLU A 200 -23.67 1.15 5.31
C GLU A 200 -24.62 2.13 6.03
N GLU A 201 -24.11 3.31 6.36
CA GLU A 201 -24.91 4.36 7.04
C GLU A 201 -26.10 4.82 6.17
N LEU A 202 -25.91 4.97 4.85
CA LEU A 202 -26.97 5.33 3.93
C LEU A 202 -28.01 4.22 3.76
N ALA A 203 -27.57 2.94 3.68
CA ALA A 203 -28.45 1.83 3.41
C ALA A 203 -29.22 1.31 4.63
N PHE A 204 -28.55 1.32 5.81
CA PHE A 204 -29.06 0.70 7.04
C PHE A 204 -29.28 1.69 8.18
N GLY A 205 -28.97 2.96 7.96
CA GLY A 205 -29.01 4.02 8.98
C GLY A 205 -27.83 4.00 9.94
N PRO A 206 -27.69 5.02 10.80
CA PRO A 206 -26.53 5.16 11.70
C PRO A 206 -26.39 4.01 12.71
N GLU A 207 -27.49 3.36 13.09
CA GLU A 207 -27.45 2.21 14.00
C GLU A 207 -27.13 0.88 13.27
N GLY A 208 -27.17 0.88 11.94
CA GLY A 208 -26.87 -0.29 11.11
C GLY A 208 -25.40 -0.40 10.68
N VAL A 209 -24.56 0.52 11.14
CA VAL A 209 -23.13 0.51 10.82
C VAL A 209 -22.42 -0.63 11.56
N THR A 210 -21.54 -1.34 10.86
CA THR A 210 -20.88 -2.55 11.37
C THR A 210 -19.41 -2.34 11.76
N THR A 211 -18.81 -3.37 12.33
CA THR A 211 -17.36 -3.42 12.64
C THR A 211 -16.50 -3.67 11.41
N GLY A 212 -17.10 -3.92 10.24
CA GLY A 212 -16.39 -4.25 8.99
C GLY A 212 -15.38 -3.19 8.55
N ALA A 213 -15.66 -1.93 8.88
CA ALA A 213 -14.80 -0.79 8.51
C ALA A 213 -13.54 -0.60 9.40
N GLU A 214 -13.17 -1.55 10.29
CA GLU A 214 -12.03 -1.36 11.20
C GLU A 214 -10.72 -1.11 10.47
N ASP A 215 -10.39 -1.93 9.48
CA ASP A 215 -9.15 -1.80 8.72
C ASP A 215 -9.12 -0.54 7.86
N ASP A 216 -10.27 -0.15 7.30
CA ASP A 216 -10.41 1.09 6.53
C ASP A 216 -10.19 2.31 7.41
N LEU A 217 -10.84 2.36 8.57
CA LEU A 217 -10.66 3.43 9.55
C LEU A 217 -9.20 3.53 10.00
N ARG A 218 -8.53 2.40 10.24
CA ARG A 218 -7.11 2.36 10.59
C ARG A 218 -6.26 2.94 9.45
N ALA A 219 -6.52 2.53 8.21
CA ALA A 219 -5.77 2.97 7.04
C ALA A 219 -5.95 4.48 6.77
N VAL A 220 -7.18 4.97 6.74
CA VAL A 220 -7.46 6.40 6.47
C VAL A 220 -6.96 7.30 7.58
N THR A 221 -7.05 6.87 8.85
CA THR A 221 -6.49 7.60 9.99
C THR A 221 -4.98 7.71 9.87
N ALA A 222 -4.29 6.63 9.48
CA ALA A 222 -2.85 6.66 9.26
C ALA A 222 -2.46 7.61 8.12
N ILE A 223 -3.24 7.68 7.03
CA ILE A 223 -3.01 8.65 5.95
C ILE A 223 -3.20 10.08 6.45
N ALA A 224 -4.33 10.38 7.11
CA ALA A 224 -4.64 11.70 7.64
C ALA A 224 -3.57 12.17 8.65
N TRP A 225 -3.15 11.27 9.55
CA TRP A 225 -2.07 11.52 10.48
C TRP A 225 -0.77 11.92 9.78
N ARG A 226 -0.34 11.14 8.78
CA ARG A 226 0.88 11.45 8.03
C ARG A 226 0.76 12.73 7.21
N MET A 227 -0.42 13.05 6.70
CA MET A 227 -0.66 14.33 6.00
C MET A 227 -0.33 15.52 6.90
N ILE A 228 -0.71 15.44 8.17
CA ILE A 228 -0.49 16.52 9.14
C ILE A 228 0.94 16.49 9.68
N THR A 229 1.41 15.34 10.14
CA THR A 229 2.64 15.23 10.93
C THR A 229 3.91 15.10 10.09
N HIS A 230 3.83 14.52 8.88
CA HIS A 230 5.00 14.23 8.05
C HIS A 230 5.08 15.10 6.80
N TRP A 231 3.93 15.43 6.20
CA TRP A 231 3.91 16.09 4.88
C TRP A 231 3.51 17.56 4.94
N GLY A 232 3.25 18.09 6.14
CA GLY A 232 2.94 19.51 6.33
C GLY A 232 1.68 19.98 5.57
N MET A 233 0.70 19.08 5.41
CA MET A 233 -0.53 19.37 4.66
C MET A 233 -1.67 19.89 5.55
N GLY A 234 -1.39 20.18 6.82
CA GLY A 234 -2.32 20.79 7.78
C GLY A 234 -2.46 22.28 7.57
N LYS A 235 -3.61 22.84 7.99
CA LYS A 235 -3.86 24.30 7.94
C LYS A 235 -3.29 25.02 9.17
N GLN A 236 -3.35 24.40 10.35
CA GLN A 236 -2.92 25.00 11.62
C GLN A 236 -1.50 24.54 11.99
N VAL A 237 -1.18 23.26 11.79
CA VAL A 237 0.16 22.73 12.06
C VAL A 237 1.17 23.24 11.03
N GLY A 238 0.74 23.38 9.75
CA GLY A 238 1.59 23.90 8.68
C GLY A 238 2.73 22.95 8.29
N ALA A 239 3.82 23.50 7.74
CA ALA A 239 4.97 22.75 7.23
C ALA A 239 5.95 22.38 8.36
N VAL A 240 5.51 21.57 9.30
CA VAL A 240 6.28 21.06 10.44
C VAL A 240 6.30 19.55 10.40
N PHE A 241 7.46 18.95 10.67
CA PHE A 241 7.57 17.52 10.91
C PHE A 241 7.32 17.25 12.40
N ALA A 242 6.19 16.65 12.72
CA ALA A 242 5.73 16.42 14.09
C ALA A 242 5.45 14.93 14.32
N ASP A 243 6.50 14.10 14.33
CA ASP A 243 6.34 12.67 14.54
C ASP A 243 6.41 12.30 16.02
N TYR A 244 5.58 11.36 16.44
CA TYR A 244 5.59 10.76 17.75
C TYR A 244 6.32 9.42 17.66
N TYR A 245 7.61 9.40 18.03
CA TYR A 245 8.34 8.14 18.21
C TYR A 245 8.20 7.68 19.65
N GLU A 246 7.52 6.58 19.86
CA GLU A 246 7.71 5.77 21.05
C GLU A 246 9.15 5.25 21.06
N VAL A 247 9.89 5.59 22.12
CA VAL A 247 11.26 5.10 22.27
C VAL A 247 11.20 3.66 22.70
N GLU A 248 11.57 2.74 21.84
CA GLU A 248 12.22 1.53 22.34
C GLU A 248 13.39 1.98 23.22
N SER A 249 13.33 1.66 24.49
CA SER A 249 14.35 1.93 25.49
C SER A 249 15.63 1.19 25.07
N VAL A 250 16.44 1.83 24.23
CA VAL A 250 17.84 1.46 24.12
C VAL A 250 18.45 1.84 25.45
N ALA A 251 18.75 0.83 26.28
CA ALA A 251 19.50 0.97 27.51
C ALA A 251 20.73 1.83 27.19
N LEU A 252 20.69 3.08 27.63
CA LEU A 252 21.84 3.96 27.64
C LEU A 252 22.81 3.38 28.65
N SER A 253 23.79 2.61 28.16
CA SER A 253 25.01 2.42 28.94
C SER A 253 25.56 3.82 29.21
N ASN A 254 25.70 4.12 30.51
CA ASN A 254 26.22 5.36 31.05
C ASN A 254 27.65 5.64 30.53
N GLN A 255 27.77 6.24 29.34
CA GLN A 255 29.02 6.95 28.97
C GLN A 255 28.74 7.94 27.83
N ALA A 256 29.10 9.18 28.12
CA ALA A 256 29.19 10.32 27.23
C ALA A 256 27.91 11.14 27.01
N VAL A 257 27.55 11.92 28.01
CA VAL A 257 26.96 13.23 27.77
C VAL A 257 28.08 14.12 27.19
N ALA A 258 28.20 14.19 25.87
CA ALA A 258 29.06 15.18 25.26
C ALA A 258 28.39 16.55 25.46
N ARG A 259 29.00 17.41 26.26
CA ARG A 259 28.69 18.84 26.32
C ARG A 259 28.87 19.42 24.92
N VAL A 260 27.80 19.88 24.31
CA VAL A 260 27.86 20.71 23.10
C VAL A 260 28.35 22.07 23.56
N GLU A 261 29.62 22.36 23.28
CA GLU A 261 30.14 23.72 23.43
C GLU A 261 29.54 24.63 22.37
N PRO A 262 29.22 25.90 22.70
CA PRO A 262 28.69 26.85 21.71
C PRO A 262 29.74 27.12 20.61
N PRO A 263 29.30 27.35 19.36
CA PRO A 263 30.23 27.54 18.26
C PRO A 263 31.13 28.79 18.47
N VAL A 264 32.44 28.56 18.39
CA VAL A 264 33.43 29.62 18.38
C VAL A 264 33.25 30.40 17.09
N GLN A 265 33.08 31.74 17.21
CA GLN A 265 32.98 32.63 16.08
C GLN A 265 34.21 32.52 15.15
N GLY A 266 33.98 32.23 13.86
CA GLY A 266 34.96 32.41 12.82
C GLY A 266 35.20 31.30 11.81
N LYS A 267 34.38 30.24 11.72
CA LYS A 267 34.46 29.27 10.60
C LYS A 267 33.11 29.15 9.89
N THR A 268 33.09 29.63 8.64
CA THR A 268 31.97 29.38 7.70
C THR A 268 31.83 27.90 7.46
N THR A 269 30.84 27.28 8.10
CA THR A 269 30.44 25.91 7.84
C THR A 269 29.52 25.93 6.63
N THR A 270 29.99 25.38 5.51
CA THR A 270 29.16 25.20 4.30
C THR A 270 28.00 24.25 4.64
N LEU A 271 26.80 24.59 4.20
CA LEU A 271 25.53 23.83 4.43
C LEU A 271 25.60 22.34 4.04
N GLU A 272 26.52 21.96 3.18
CA GLU A 272 26.73 20.56 2.79
C GLU A 272 27.23 19.64 3.92
N HIS A 273 27.94 20.17 4.91
CA HIS A 273 28.42 19.36 6.06
C HIS A 273 27.36 19.11 7.13
N VAL A 274 26.27 19.85 7.10
CA VAL A 274 25.16 19.66 8.06
C VAL A 274 24.31 18.44 7.73
N PHE A 275 24.29 18.02 6.46
CA PHE A 275 23.46 16.89 6.02
C PHE A 275 24.16 15.53 6.07
N THR A 276 25.47 15.46 6.28
CA THR A 276 26.25 14.21 6.29
C THR A 276 26.77 13.77 7.66
N SER A 277 26.71 14.62 8.68
CA SER A 277 26.99 14.19 10.05
C SER A 277 25.77 13.46 10.59
N THR A 278 26.00 12.26 11.13
CA THR A 278 25.05 11.52 11.96
C THR A 278 24.46 12.46 13.02
N MET A 279 23.36 13.12 12.66
CA MET A 279 22.60 13.86 13.66
C MET A 279 22.17 12.88 14.74
N PRO A 280 22.41 13.18 16.03
CA PRO A 280 21.70 12.48 17.08
C PRO A 280 20.22 12.57 16.74
N ARG A 281 19.50 11.48 16.78
CA ARG A 281 18.05 11.49 16.52
C ARG A 281 17.42 12.43 17.52
N VAL A 282 17.23 13.69 17.13
CA VAL A 282 16.55 14.71 17.93
C VAL A 282 15.11 14.27 17.97
N ARG A 283 14.66 13.88 19.16
CA ARG A 283 13.25 13.61 19.42
C ARG A 283 12.51 14.94 19.46
N TYR A 284 11.76 15.22 18.43
CA TYR A 284 10.71 16.22 18.51
C TYR A 284 9.49 15.55 19.14
N ILE A 285 9.32 15.69 20.43
CA ILE A 285 8.07 15.34 21.11
C ILE A 285 7.17 16.55 20.95
N SER A 286 6.10 16.41 20.19
CA SER A 286 5.08 17.45 20.10
C SER A 286 4.53 17.76 21.49
N SER A 287 4.37 19.04 21.83
CA SER A 287 3.76 19.43 23.10
C SER A 287 2.31 18.93 23.17
N PRO A 288 1.73 18.74 24.35
CA PRO A 288 0.32 18.37 24.48
C PRO A 288 -0.64 19.30 23.74
N SER A 289 -0.32 20.60 23.70
CA SER A 289 -1.09 21.58 22.92
C SER A 289 -0.99 21.36 21.42
N MET A 290 0.20 21.03 20.91
CA MET A 290 0.39 20.69 19.50
C MET A 290 -0.33 19.37 19.14
N MET A 291 -0.29 18.37 20.02
CA MET A 291 -1.02 17.12 19.83
C MET A 291 -2.53 17.35 19.69
N ALA A 292 -3.11 18.20 20.55
CA ALA A 292 -4.53 18.55 20.43
C ALA A 292 -4.87 19.25 19.10
N VAL A 293 -3.97 20.07 18.57
CA VAL A 293 -4.13 20.70 17.25
C VAL A 293 -4.04 19.63 16.13
N ILE A 294 -3.07 18.70 16.23
CA ILE A 294 -2.92 17.60 15.27
C ILE A 294 -4.18 16.73 15.26
N ASP A 295 -4.68 16.33 16.44
CA ASP A 295 -5.90 15.51 16.56
C ASP A 295 -7.11 16.22 15.91
N GLY A 296 -7.28 17.52 16.17
CA GLY A 296 -8.33 18.32 15.54
C GLY A 296 -8.22 18.42 14.03
N GLU A 297 -6.99 18.54 13.50
CA GLU A 297 -6.78 18.57 12.05
C GLU A 297 -6.98 17.20 11.39
N VAL A 298 -6.57 16.10 12.06
CA VAL A 298 -6.83 14.74 11.59
C VAL A 298 -8.32 14.48 11.51
N GLN A 299 -9.08 14.82 12.59
CA GLN A 299 -10.53 14.69 12.60
C GLN A 299 -11.17 15.48 11.45
N ARG A 300 -10.75 16.73 11.24
CA ARG A 300 -11.26 17.57 10.15
C ARG A 300 -11.02 16.96 8.77
N ILE A 301 -9.83 16.35 8.53
CA ILE A 301 -9.52 15.68 7.26
C ILE A 301 -10.42 14.45 7.06
N LEU A 302 -10.64 13.67 8.11
CA LEU A 302 -11.52 12.49 8.06
C LEU A 302 -12.98 12.90 7.81
N ASP A 303 -13.46 13.96 8.48
CA ASP A 303 -14.81 14.49 8.25
C ASP A 303 -14.98 15.05 6.83
N GLU A 304 -13.96 15.75 6.30
CA GLU A 304 -13.94 16.23 4.91
C GLU A 304 -14.04 15.04 3.93
N GLY A 305 -13.23 13.98 4.16
CA GLY A 305 -13.27 12.75 3.34
C GLY A 305 -14.61 12.01 3.43
N ARG A 306 -15.18 11.89 4.65
CA ARG A 306 -16.50 11.29 4.86
C ARG A 306 -17.60 12.05 4.10
N ASN A 307 -17.59 13.37 4.19
CA ASN A 307 -18.56 14.20 3.49
C ASN A 307 -18.44 14.05 1.97
N MET A 308 -17.22 13.95 1.42
CA MET A 308 -16.99 13.69 0.00
C MET A 308 -17.61 12.34 -0.41
N ALA A 309 -17.33 11.27 0.35
CA ALA A 309 -17.90 9.95 0.10
C ALA A 309 -19.44 9.96 0.18
N TYR A 310 -19.99 10.58 1.22
CA TYR A 310 -21.43 10.64 1.44
C TYR A 310 -22.16 11.40 0.32
N LEU A 311 -21.60 12.50 -0.19
CA LEU A 311 -22.17 13.24 -1.31
C LEU A 311 -22.23 12.39 -2.57
N VAL A 312 -21.13 11.73 -2.95
CA VAL A 312 -21.07 10.83 -4.10
C VAL A 312 -22.11 9.71 -3.97
N LEU A 313 -22.15 9.05 -2.82
CA LEU A 313 -23.04 7.91 -2.62
C LEU A 313 -24.52 8.31 -2.54
N SER A 314 -24.83 9.50 -2.01
CA SER A 314 -26.20 10.02 -1.99
C SER A 314 -26.72 10.36 -3.38
N GLU A 315 -25.84 10.92 -4.23
CA GLU A 315 -26.19 11.26 -5.61
C GLU A 315 -26.40 9.98 -6.47
N HIS A 316 -25.67 8.91 -6.15
CA HIS A 316 -25.66 7.65 -6.91
C HIS A 316 -26.29 6.46 -6.15
N TYR A 317 -27.24 6.71 -5.26
CA TYR A 317 -27.81 5.67 -4.39
C TYR A 317 -28.50 4.53 -5.14
N GLU A 318 -29.15 4.79 -6.27
CA GLU A 318 -29.75 3.77 -7.10
C GLU A 318 -28.71 2.80 -7.67
N GLN A 319 -27.52 3.29 -8.01
CA GLN A 319 -26.42 2.47 -8.49
C GLN A 319 -25.83 1.60 -7.38
N ILE A 320 -25.80 2.07 -6.12
CA ILE A 320 -25.44 1.21 -4.97
C ILE A 320 -26.37 0.00 -4.93
N THR A 321 -27.68 0.25 -4.96
CA THR A 321 -28.70 -0.79 -4.85
C THR A 321 -28.57 -1.80 -5.98
N HIS A 322 -28.34 -1.34 -7.19
CA HIS A 322 -28.15 -2.19 -8.37
C HIS A 322 -26.86 -3.02 -8.25
N LEU A 323 -25.73 -2.38 -7.91
CA LEU A 323 -24.44 -3.06 -7.73
C LEU A 323 -24.47 -4.13 -6.64
N VAL A 324 -25.15 -3.83 -5.52
CA VAL A 324 -25.39 -4.80 -4.44
C VAL A 324 -26.18 -6.01 -4.94
N ALA A 325 -27.23 -5.80 -5.72
CA ALA A 325 -28.04 -6.89 -6.27
C ALA A 325 -27.17 -7.81 -7.16
N VAL A 326 -26.37 -7.23 -8.06
CA VAL A 326 -25.47 -7.99 -8.95
C VAL A 326 -24.39 -8.72 -8.16
N LEU A 327 -23.79 -8.09 -7.14
CA LEU A 327 -22.77 -8.74 -6.28
C LEU A 327 -23.36 -9.87 -5.45
N MET A 328 -24.63 -9.79 -5.04
CA MET A 328 -25.29 -10.91 -4.34
C MET A 328 -25.47 -12.14 -5.23
N GLU A 329 -25.58 -11.95 -6.55
CA GLU A 329 -25.74 -13.03 -7.54
C GLU A 329 -24.39 -13.57 -8.03
N GLN A 330 -23.48 -12.67 -8.42
CA GLN A 330 -22.21 -13.04 -9.07
C GLN A 330 -21.04 -13.22 -8.11
N GLU A 331 -21.15 -12.72 -6.87
CA GLU A 331 -20.17 -12.77 -5.79
C GLU A 331 -18.86 -12.02 -6.06
N GLN A 332 -18.50 -11.82 -7.32
CA GLN A 332 -17.31 -11.09 -7.77
C GLN A 332 -17.57 -10.43 -9.11
N LEU A 333 -17.03 -9.22 -9.29
CA LEU A 333 -17.08 -8.47 -10.53
C LEU A 333 -15.67 -8.03 -10.90
N ASP A 334 -15.28 -8.25 -12.14
CA ASP A 334 -14.11 -7.62 -12.71
C ASP A 334 -14.40 -6.16 -13.09
N ARG A 335 -13.37 -5.44 -13.54
CA ARG A 335 -13.47 -4.03 -13.93
C ARG A 335 -14.53 -3.80 -15.02
N ALA A 336 -14.53 -4.64 -16.06
CA ALA A 336 -15.42 -4.46 -17.21
C ALA A 336 -16.87 -4.72 -16.83
N GLN A 337 -17.13 -5.72 -16.00
CA GLN A 337 -18.42 -6.03 -15.44
C GLN A 337 -18.92 -4.90 -14.54
N PHE A 338 -18.05 -4.39 -13.66
CA PHE A 338 -18.36 -3.26 -12.77
C PHE A 338 -18.75 -2.01 -13.59
N GLU A 339 -17.91 -1.61 -14.55
CA GLU A 339 -18.19 -0.46 -15.41
C GLU A 339 -19.52 -0.63 -16.17
N ALA A 340 -19.81 -1.81 -16.71
CA ALA A 340 -21.07 -2.13 -17.38
C ALA A 340 -22.28 -1.99 -16.45
N VAL A 341 -22.19 -2.45 -15.20
CA VAL A 341 -23.26 -2.30 -14.19
C VAL A 341 -23.53 -0.82 -13.91
N ILE A 342 -22.48 0.00 -13.80
CA ILE A 342 -22.61 1.44 -13.52
C ILE A 342 -23.23 2.18 -14.72
N GLU A 343 -22.88 1.80 -15.94
CA GLU A 343 -23.42 2.38 -17.17
C GLU A 343 -24.83 1.87 -17.54
N GLY A 344 -25.40 0.97 -16.73
CA GLY A 344 -26.74 0.40 -16.94
C GLY A 344 -26.81 -0.62 -18.07
N VAL A 345 -25.68 -1.21 -18.44
CA VAL A 345 -25.58 -2.31 -19.42
C VAL A 345 -25.81 -3.64 -18.68
N THR A 346 -26.66 -4.50 -19.23
CA THR A 346 -26.91 -5.84 -18.68
C THR A 346 -25.65 -6.68 -18.77
N VAL A 347 -25.09 -7.08 -17.63
CA VAL A 347 -23.94 -8.01 -17.59
C VAL A 347 -24.46 -9.42 -17.84
N PRO A 348 -23.96 -10.18 -18.81
CA PRO A 348 -24.33 -11.58 -18.99
C PRO A 348 -23.97 -12.39 -17.75
N VAL A 349 -24.90 -13.21 -17.27
CA VAL A 349 -24.71 -14.16 -16.14
C VAL A 349 -23.79 -15.29 -16.55
#